data_e56d9f5cc430b6174e07d08e84ca8eb3
#
_entry.id   e56d9f5cc430b6174e07d08e84ca8eb3
#
_cell.length_a   1.000
_cell.length_b   1.000
_cell.length_c   1.000
_cell.angle_alpha   90.00
_cell.angle_beta   90.00
_cell.angle_gamma   90.00
#
_symmetry.space_group_name_H-M   'P 1'
#
loop_
_entity.id
_entity.type
_entity.pdbx_description
1 polymer ?
#
loop_
_entity_poly.entity_id
_entity_poly.type
_entity_poly.pdbx_seq_one_letter_code
_entity_poly.pdbx_strand_id
1 'polypeptide(L)'
;MASLIDLVKEHLGPQELSQISQQLGTDPATTQQAVNTALPALVGGLASKAQQPQGGSEIQQLMGSHAGVLGNLGSLLGAGAPADGSGILGRVLGHNQPEVQQGVQQASGLGSDQTRKLLMILAPIVMGALAKRAMNHGNAQDPQEIQKSLQQDGQQARQQAEQHSPHLGGLLGKIMSMAESPEMRNR
;
A
#
# COMPACT_ATOMS: atom_id res chain seq x y z
N MET A 1 -9.29 8.86 -14.50
CA MET A 1 -7.88 8.86 -14.06
C MET A 1 -7.60 7.50 -13.43
N ALA A 2 -6.47 6.87 -13.79
CA ALA A 2 -6.10 5.59 -13.20
C ALA A 2 -5.85 5.75 -11.70
N SER A 3 -6.43 4.88 -10.87
CA SER A 3 -6.16 4.88 -9.43
C SER A 3 -4.74 4.41 -9.15
N LEU A 4 -4.22 4.69 -7.96
CA LEU A 4 -2.91 4.18 -7.54
C LEU A 4 -2.87 2.65 -7.60
N ILE A 5 -3.98 1.99 -7.25
CA ILE A 5 -4.13 0.54 -7.32
C ILE A 5 -4.03 0.03 -8.77
N ASP A 6 -4.69 0.70 -9.71
CA ASP A 6 -4.63 0.31 -11.14
C ASP A 6 -3.22 0.46 -11.70
N LEU A 7 -2.53 1.54 -11.33
CA LEU A 7 -1.14 1.77 -11.74
C LEU A 7 -0.20 0.67 -11.21
N VAL A 8 -0.37 0.25 -9.96
CA VAL A 8 0.42 -0.85 -9.39
C VAL A 8 0.10 -2.16 -10.11
N LYS A 9 -1.18 -2.47 -10.35
CA LYS A 9 -1.59 -3.69 -11.06
C LYS A 9 -1.06 -3.74 -12.50
N GLU A 10 -1.01 -2.60 -13.19
CA GLU A 10 -0.44 -2.50 -14.54
C GLU A 10 1.04 -2.90 -14.57
N HIS A 11 1.79 -2.57 -13.50
CA HIS A 11 3.22 -2.91 -13.37
C HIS A 11 3.46 -4.31 -12.78
N LEU A 12 2.46 -4.90 -12.12
CA LEU A 12 2.50 -6.26 -11.61
C LEU A 12 1.97 -7.24 -12.66
N GLY A 13 2.79 -7.49 -13.68
CA GLY A 13 2.48 -8.47 -14.71
C GLY A 13 2.56 -9.93 -14.21
N PRO A 14 2.28 -10.91 -15.11
CA PRO A 14 2.34 -12.33 -14.76
C PRO A 14 3.71 -12.79 -14.26
N GLN A 15 4.79 -12.18 -14.75
CA GLN A 15 6.16 -12.51 -14.34
C GLN A 15 6.43 -12.07 -12.91
N GLU A 16 6.06 -10.83 -12.57
CA GLU A 16 6.19 -10.27 -11.22
C GLU A 16 5.35 -11.05 -10.21
N LEU A 17 4.10 -11.39 -10.57
CA LEU A 17 3.24 -12.24 -9.74
C LEU A 17 3.83 -13.62 -9.51
N SER A 18 4.45 -14.23 -10.55
CA SER A 18 5.14 -15.51 -10.42
C SER A 18 6.33 -15.43 -9.47
N GLN A 19 7.13 -14.36 -9.53
CA GLN A 19 8.25 -14.15 -8.62
C GLN A 19 7.77 -13.95 -7.17
N ILE A 20 6.71 -13.18 -6.97
CA ILE A 20 6.10 -12.98 -5.65
C ILE A 20 5.58 -14.33 -5.11
N SER A 21 4.89 -15.12 -5.94
CA SER A 21 4.36 -16.43 -5.52
C SER A 21 5.46 -17.39 -5.08
N GLN A 22 6.58 -17.41 -5.80
CA GLN A 22 7.76 -18.21 -5.42
C GLN A 22 8.35 -17.76 -4.07
N GLN A 23 8.46 -16.46 -3.83
CA GLN A 23 8.95 -15.93 -2.56
C GLN A 23 8.01 -16.22 -1.39
N LEU A 24 6.71 -16.23 -1.63
CA LEU A 24 5.70 -16.54 -0.64
C LEU A 24 5.53 -18.05 -0.42
N GLY A 25 5.99 -18.88 -1.35
CA GLY A 25 5.74 -20.33 -1.34
C GLY A 25 4.26 -20.65 -1.57
N THR A 26 3.58 -19.88 -2.42
CA THR A 26 2.15 -20.04 -2.76
C THR A 26 1.99 -20.18 -4.27
N ASP A 27 0.79 -20.54 -4.72
CA ASP A 27 0.45 -20.54 -6.13
C ASP A 27 0.14 -19.11 -6.65
N PRO A 28 0.26 -18.86 -7.97
CA PRO A 28 0.03 -17.54 -8.55
C PRO A 28 -1.40 -17.02 -8.36
N ALA A 29 -2.41 -17.89 -8.34
CA ALA A 29 -3.81 -17.47 -8.15
C ALA A 29 -4.07 -16.96 -6.74
N THR A 30 -3.59 -17.69 -5.73
CA THR A 30 -3.63 -17.25 -4.33
C THR A 30 -2.84 -15.96 -4.13
N THR A 31 -1.67 -15.84 -4.76
CA THR A 31 -0.85 -14.62 -4.72
C THR A 31 -1.59 -13.44 -5.34
N GLN A 32 -2.23 -13.61 -6.48
CA GLN A 32 -3.01 -12.56 -7.13
C GLN A 32 -4.18 -12.10 -6.26
N GLN A 33 -4.90 -13.03 -5.63
CA GLN A 33 -5.97 -12.71 -4.69
C GLN A 33 -5.44 -11.93 -3.48
N ALA A 34 -4.30 -12.36 -2.95
CA ALA A 34 -3.64 -11.68 -1.83
C ALA A 34 -3.17 -10.27 -2.19
N VAL A 35 -2.61 -10.07 -3.40
CA VAL A 35 -2.25 -8.74 -3.92
C VAL A 35 -3.49 -7.85 -4.06
N ASN A 36 -4.58 -8.37 -4.63
CA ASN A 36 -5.83 -7.63 -4.77
C ASN A 36 -6.44 -7.20 -3.42
N THR A 37 -6.17 -7.96 -2.38
CA THR A 37 -6.60 -7.67 -1.01
C THR A 37 -5.64 -6.70 -0.29
N ALA A 38 -4.34 -6.89 -0.47
CA ALA A 38 -3.30 -6.11 0.20
C ALA A 38 -3.17 -4.68 -0.35
N LEU A 39 -3.35 -4.48 -1.67
CA LEU A 39 -3.22 -3.16 -2.28
C LEU A 39 -4.21 -2.13 -1.72
N PRO A 40 -5.52 -2.40 -1.63
CA PRO A 40 -6.45 -1.47 -0.99
C PRO A 40 -6.09 -1.17 0.47
N ALA A 41 -5.61 -2.18 1.21
CA ALA A 41 -5.20 -2.01 2.60
C ALA A 41 -3.99 -1.08 2.74
N LEU A 42 -2.98 -1.21 1.87
CA LEU A 42 -1.80 -0.34 1.84
C LEU A 42 -2.17 1.09 1.43
N VAL A 43 -3.00 1.25 0.39
CA VAL A 43 -3.44 2.57 -0.08
C VAL A 43 -4.30 3.27 0.98
N GLY A 44 -5.19 2.53 1.65
CA GLY A 44 -5.97 3.05 2.79
C GLY A 44 -5.07 3.49 3.94
N GLY A 45 -4.03 2.73 4.26
CA GLY A 45 -3.01 3.09 5.25
C GLY A 45 -2.26 4.36 4.87
N LEU A 46 -1.85 4.49 3.60
CA LEU A 46 -1.22 5.71 3.07
C LEU A 46 -2.14 6.94 3.17
N ALA A 47 -3.41 6.77 2.81
CA ALA A 47 -4.41 7.84 2.90
C ALA A 47 -4.61 8.29 4.36
N SER A 48 -4.69 7.34 5.29
CA SER A 48 -4.76 7.63 6.72
C SER A 48 -3.50 8.35 7.23
N LYS A 49 -2.31 7.88 6.82
CA LYS A 49 -1.04 8.54 7.16
C LYS A 49 -0.96 9.96 6.62
N ALA A 50 -1.41 10.19 5.38
CA ALA A 50 -1.41 11.50 4.75
C ALA A 50 -2.23 12.55 5.50
N GLN A 51 -3.26 12.13 6.25
CA GLN A 51 -4.12 13.02 7.05
C GLN A 51 -3.49 13.41 8.40
N GLN A 52 -2.44 12.70 8.83
CA GLN A 52 -1.73 13.03 10.05
C GLN A 52 -0.89 14.30 9.87
N PRO A 53 -0.64 15.07 10.96
CA PRO A 53 0.31 16.18 10.93
C PRO A 53 1.66 15.68 10.39
N GLN A 54 2.22 16.37 9.38
CA GLN A 54 3.45 16.00 8.67
C GLN A 54 3.39 14.71 7.83
N GLY A 55 2.26 14.00 7.80
CA GLY A 55 2.11 12.76 7.02
C GLY A 55 2.41 12.93 5.53
N GLY A 56 1.95 14.03 4.92
CA GLY A 56 2.26 14.36 3.53
C GLY A 56 3.76 14.51 3.27
N SER A 57 4.48 15.21 4.15
CA SER A 57 5.93 15.39 4.04
C SER A 57 6.72 14.09 4.22
N GLU A 58 6.30 13.24 5.16
CA GLU A 58 6.93 11.93 5.36
C GLU A 58 6.72 11.01 4.14
N ILE A 59 5.52 11.02 3.56
CA ILE A 59 5.21 10.27 2.34
C ILE A 59 6.06 10.80 1.18
N GLN A 60 6.20 12.12 1.05
CA GLN A 60 7.04 12.74 0.03
C GLN A 60 8.50 12.26 0.13
N GLN A 61 9.06 12.19 1.33
CA GLN A 61 10.41 11.66 1.53
C GLN A 61 10.53 10.20 1.11
N LEU A 62 9.54 9.37 1.48
CA LEU A 62 9.49 7.96 1.07
C LEU A 62 9.37 7.81 -0.44
N MET A 63 8.57 8.65 -1.09
CA MET A 63 8.45 8.67 -2.56
C MET A 63 9.80 8.97 -3.23
N GLY A 64 10.53 9.97 -2.73
CA GLY A 64 11.84 10.34 -3.27
C GLY A 64 12.83 9.18 -3.25
N SER A 65 12.85 8.40 -2.17
CA SER A 65 13.72 7.24 -2.01
C SER A 65 13.33 6.05 -2.92
N HIS A 66 12.08 5.98 -3.37
CA HIS A 66 11.53 4.81 -4.09
C HIS A 66 11.06 5.12 -5.51
N ALA A 67 11.37 6.31 -6.05
CA ALA A 67 10.94 6.75 -7.37
C ALA A 67 11.38 5.81 -8.52
N GLY A 68 12.51 5.13 -8.38
CA GLY A 68 13.05 4.19 -9.38
C GLY A 68 12.56 2.75 -9.28
N VAL A 69 11.79 2.39 -8.25
CA VAL A 69 11.40 1.01 -7.94
C VAL A 69 10.61 0.37 -9.09
N LEU A 70 9.67 1.10 -9.70
CA LEU A 70 8.88 0.56 -10.81
C LEU A 70 9.70 0.24 -12.07
N GLY A 71 10.80 0.97 -12.29
CA GLY A 71 11.70 0.70 -13.41
C GLY A 71 12.61 -0.52 -13.19
N ASN A 72 12.75 -0.99 -11.94
CA ASN A 72 13.64 -2.07 -11.56
C ASN A 72 12.92 -3.18 -10.77
N LEU A 73 11.63 -3.39 -11.01
CA LEU A 73 10.80 -4.37 -10.31
C LEU A 73 11.37 -5.79 -10.38
N GLY A 74 11.83 -6.23 -11.54
CA GLY A 74 12.43 -7.54 -11.71
C GLY A 74 13.66 -7.75 -10.83
N SER A 75 14.54 -6.76 -10.71
CA SER A 75 15.71 -6.81 -9.81
C SER A 75 15.29 -6.80 -8.35
N LEU A 76 14.30 -5.99 -7.99
CA LEU A 76 13.78 -5.90 -6.62
C LEU A 76 13.20 -7.24 -6.17
N LEU A 77 12.38 -7.84 -7.01
CA LEU A 77 11.74 -9.13 -6.73
C LEU A 77 12.75 -10.29 -6.80
N GLY A 78 13.76 -10.22 -7.67
CA GLY A 78 14.80 -11.22 -7.76
C GLY A 78 15.76 -11.26 -6.56
N ALA A 79 15.94 -10.14 -5.87
CA ALA A 79 16.76 -10.02 -4.68
C ALA A 79 16.08 -10.51 -3.38
N GLY A 80 14.81 -10.88 -3.44
CA GLY A 80 14.00 -11.24 -2.27
C GLY A 80 13.25 -10.05 -1.69
N ALA A 81 12.57 -10.25 -0.56
CA ALA A 81 11.83 -9.17 0.10
C ALA A 81 12.77 -7.99 0.42
N PRO A 82 12.45 -6.76 -0.03
CA PRO A 82 13.35 -5.63 0.18
C PRO A 82 13.50 -5.33 1.66
N ALA A 83 14.75 -5.11 2.08
CA ALA A 83 15.07 -4.79 3.48
C ALA A 83 14.31 -3.55 3.98
N ASP A 84 14.05 -2.59 3.08
CA ASP A 84 13.34 -1.34 3.40
C ASP A 84 11.82 -1.51 3.53
N GLY A 85 11.26 -2.63 3.04
CA GLY A 85 9.80 -2.87 3.07
C GLY A 85 9.22 -2.83 4.48
N SER A 86 9.92 -3.36 5.48
CA SER A 86 9.46 -3.31 6.87
C SER A 86 9.48 -1.89 7.45
N GLY A 87 10.49 -1.10 7.10
CA GLY A 87 10.60 0.30 7.49
C GLY A 87 9.48 1.16 6.87
N ILE A 88 9.16 0.93 5.60
CA ILE A 88 8.04 1.60 4.93
C ILE A 88 6.71 1.24 5.59
N LEU A 89 6.47 -0.06 5.83
CA LEU A 89 5.25 -0.52 6.50
C LEU A 89 5.08 0.13 7.87
N GLY A 90 6.14 0.17 8.69
CA GLY A 90 6.11 0.81 9.99
C GLY A 90 5.78 2.30 9.93
N ARG A 91 6.33 3.02 8.94
CA ARG A 91 6.05 4.46 8.74
C ARG A 91 4.65 4.72 8.18
N VAL A 92 4.20 3.88 7.25
CA VAL A 92 2.90 4.03 6.56
C VAL A 92 1.74 3.57 7.45
N LEU A 93 1.83 2.39 8.01
CA LEU A 93 0.76 1.77 8.79
C LEU A 93 0.86 2.06 10.28
N GLY A 94 2.07 2.32 10.80
CA GLY A 94 2.30 2.64 12.21
C GLY A 94 1.65 1.61 13.14
N HIS A 95 0.83 2.08 14.06
CA HIS A 95 0.09 1.25 15.02
C HIS A 95 -0.96 0.33 14.35
N ASN A 96 -1.44 0.66 13.15
CA ASN A 96 -2.46 -0.10 12.42
C ASN A 96 -1.86 -1.30 11.65
N GLN A 97 -0.53 -1.46 11.67
CA GLN A 97 0.14 -2.55 10.94
C GLN A 97 -0.38 -3.95 11.33
N PRO A 98 -0.56 -4.30 12.62
CA PRO A 98 -1.07 -5.61 12.99
C PRO A 98 -2.51 -5.85 12.51
N GLU A 99 -3.35 -4.83 12.59
CA GLU A 99 -4.76 -4.91 12.14
C GLU A 99 -4.85 -5.10 10.63
N VAL A 100 -4.07 -4.34 9.86
CA VAL A 100 -3.99 -4.49 8.40
C VAL A 100 -3.47 -5.87 8.03
N GLN A 101 -2.42 -6.34 8.70
CA GLN A 101 -1.85 -7.66 8.46
C GLN A 101 -2.88 -8.75 8.72
N GLN A 102 -3.61 -8.69 9.84
CA GLN A 102 -4.64 -9.64 10.18
C GLN A 102 -5.82 -9.61 9.19
N GLY A 103 -6.26 -8.41 8.79
CA GLY A 103 -7.33 -8.26 7.80
C GLY A 103 -6.96 -8.84 6.43
N VAL A 104 -5.73 -8.58 5.96
CA VAL A 104 -5.23 -9.17 4.70
C VAL A 104 -5.09 -10.68 4.82
N GLN A 105 -4.57 -11.20 5.95
CA GLN A 105 -4.45 -12.63 6.20
C GLN A 105 -5.81 -13.34 6.11
N GLN A 106 -6.82 -12.82 6.80
CA GLN A 106 -8.17 -13.42 6.82
C GLN A 106 -8.82 -13.41 5.44
N ALA A 107 -8.63 -12.32 4.68
CA ALA A 107 -9.26 -12.17 3.37
C ALA A 107 -8.53 -12.90 2.24
N SER A 108 -7.21 -13.09 2.35
CA SER A 108 -6.39 -13.76 1.33
C SER A 108 -6.18 -15.24 1.59
N GLY A 109 -6.41 -15.71 2.82
CA GLY A 109 -6.10 -17.08 3.23
C GLY A 109 -4.60 -17.38 3.39
N LEU A 110 -3.73 -16.37 3.30
CA LEU A 110 -2.29 -16.53 3.51
C LEU A 110 -1.95 -16.73 5.00
N GLY A 111 -0.83 -17.38 5.26
CA GLY A 111 -0.26 -17.43 6.60
C GLY A 111 0.27 -16.06 7.05
N SER A 112 0.47 -15.89 8.35
CA SER A 112 0.94 -14.63 8.95
C SER A 112 2.27 -14.16 8.36
N ASP A 113 3.25 -15.07 8.21
CA ASP A 113 4.55 -14.75 7.65
C ASP A 113 4.49 -14.40 6.16
N GLN A 114 3.64 -15.11 5.42
CA GLN A 114 3.41 -14.88 3.99
C GLN A 114 2.75 -13.51 3.77
N THR A 115 1.75 -13.18 4.58
CA THR A 115 1.08 -11.87 4.54
C THR A 115 2.06 -10.74 4.83
N ARG A 116 2.89 -10.91 5.88
CA ARG A 116 3.92 -9.93 6.21
C ARG A 116 4.92 -9.74 5.06
N LYS A 117 5.43 -10.82 4.47
CA LYS A 117 6.33 -10.76 3.31
C LYS A 117 5.68 -10.07 2.13
N LEU A 118 4.42 -10.41 1.82
CA LEU A 118 3.66 -9.77 0.74
C LEU A 118 3.57 -8.25 0.95
N LEU A 119 3.18 -7.81 2.13
CA LEU A 119 3.09 -6.38 2.45
C LEU A 119 4.45 -5.68 2.34
N MET A 120 5.55 -6.33 2.78
CA MET A 120 6.91 -5.80 2.66
C MET A 120 7.36 -5.66 1.20
N ILE A 121 6.94 -6.57 0.33
CA ILE A 121 7.22 -6.51 -1.12
C ILE A 121 6.39 -5.41 -1.78
N LEU A 122 5.11 -5.31 -1.45
CA LEU A 122 4.20 -4.35 -2.08
C LEU A 122 4.44 -2.90 -1.65
N ALA A 123 4.89 -2.67 -0.42
CA ALA A 123 5.05 -1.32 0.13
C ALA A 123 5.96 -0.42 -0.73
N PRO A 124 7.20 -0.82 -1.11
CA PRO A 124 8.05 0.00 -1.98
C PRO A 124 7.49 0.14 -3.40
N ILE A 125 6.75 -0.87 -3.89
CA ILE A 125 6.10 -0.81 -5.22
C ILE A 125 5.01 0.25 -5.22
N VAL A 126 4.17 0.28 -4.19
CA VAL A 126 3.13 1.31 -4.03
C VAL A 126 3.74 2.70 -3.92
N MET A 127 4.86 2.84 -3.17
CA MET A 127 5.59 4.11 -3.08
C MET A 127 6.18 4.55 -4.42
N GLY A 128 6.75 3.64 -5.18
CA GLY A 128 7.26 3.90 -6.54
C GLY A 128 6.14 4.32 -7.50
N ALA A 129 4.97 3.67 -7.41
CA ALA A 129 3.81 4.03 -8.21
C ALA A 129 3.28 5.43 -7.87
N LEU A 130 3.21 5.75 -6.57
CA LEU A 130 2.82 7.07 -6.11
C LEU A 130 3.80 8.15 -6.59
N ALA A 131 5.11 7.89 -6.50
CA ALA A 131 6.15 8.78 -6.99
C ALA A 131 6.03 9.02 -8.50
N LYS A 132 5.87 7.97 -9.29
CA LYS A 132 5.69 8.05 -10.75
C LYS A 132 4.45 8.88 -11.10
N ARG A 133 3.34 8.65 -10.42
CA ARG A 133 2.10 9.40 -10.64
C ARG A 133 2.27 10.89 -10.29
N ALA A 134 2.89 11.19 -9.16
CA ALA A 134 3.14 12.56 -8.72
C ALA A 134 4.07 13.32 -9.70
N MET A 135 5.09 12.65 -10.23
CA MET A 135 5.96 13.21 -11.26
C MET A 135 5.20 13.51 -12.57
N ASN A 136 4.34 12.59 -13.00
CA ASN A 136 3.55 12.76 -14.22
C ASN A 136 2.53 13.90 -14.14
N HIS A 137 2.05 14.22 -12.93
CA HIS A 137 1.10 15.31 -12.68
C HIS A 137 1.78 16.61 -12.23
N GLY A 138 3.11 16.65 -12.14
CA GLY A 138 3.85 17.83 -11.69
C GLY A 138 3.71 18.14 -10.19
N ASN A 139 3.09 17.24 -9.41
CA ASN A 139 2.70 17.45 -8.01
C ASN A 139 3.64 16.77 -7.02
N ALA A 140 4.81 16.28 -7.49
CA ALA A 140 5.75 15.52 -6.66
C ALA A 140 6.32 16.33 -5.48
N GLN A 141 6.23 17.66 -5.52
CA GLN A 141 6.82 18.56 -4.54
C GLN A 141 5.79 19.20 -3.59
N ASP A 142 4.50 18.97 -3.79
CA ASP A 142 3.45 19.56 -2.95
C ASP A 142 2.82 18.49 -2.02
N PRO A 143 3.11 18.54 -0.70
CA PRO A 143 2.54 17.60 0.25
C PRO A 143 1.01 17.66 0.33
N GLN A 144 0.40 18.83 0.05
CA GLN A 144 -1.06 18.99 0.10
C GLN A 144 -1.74 18.30 -1.08
N GLU A 145 -1.16 18.38 -2.27
CA GLU A 145 -1.66 17.67 -3.45
C GLU A 145 -1.49 16.15 -3.30
N ILE A 146 -0.39 15.70 -2.70
CA ILE A 146 -0.19 14.29 -2.35
C ILE A 146 -1.28 13.83 -1.37
N GLN A 147 -1.57 14.61 -0.35
CA GLN A 147 -2.62 14.32 0.63
C GLN A 147 -3.99 14.20 -0.02
N LYS A 148 -4.37 15.16 -0.85
CA LYS A 148 -5.65 15.20 -1.55
C LYS A 148 -5.81 14.01 -2.51
N SER A 149 -4.76 13.71 -3.26
CA SER A 149 -4.73 12.55 -4.17
C SER A 149 -4.90 11.24 -3.41
N LEU A 150 -4.19 11.06 -2.31
CA LEU A 150 -4.29 9.87 -1.46
C LEU A 150 -5.65 9.74 -0.76
N GLN A 151 -6.31 10.84 -0.42
CA GLN A 151 -7.67 10.82 0.09
C GLN A 151 -8.64 10.20 -0.93
N GLN A 152 -8.56 10.60 -2.19
CA GLN A 152 -9.37 10.06 -3.27
C GLN A 152 -9.07 8.56 -3.49
N ASP A 153 -7.78 8.19 -3.53
CA ASP A 153 -7.39 6.79 -3.66
C ASP A 153 -7.85 5.95 -2.46
N GLY A 154 -7.78 6.50 -1.24
CA GLY A 154 -8.26 5.83 -0.03
C GLY A 154 -9.76 5.52 -0.08
N GLN A 155 -10.57 6.43 -0.60
CA GLN A 155 -12.00 6.19 -0.81
C GLN A 155 -12.25 5.08 -1.86
N GLN A 156 -11.52 5.11 -2.97
CA GLN A 156 -11.60 4.05 -3.99
C GLN A 156 -11.10 2.70 -3.45
N ALA A 157 -10.01 2.71 -2.69
CA ALA A 157 -9.46 1.53 -2.04
C ALA A 157 -10.48 0.89 -1.08
N ARG A 158 -11.21 1.70 -0.31
CA ARG A 158 -12.28 1.24 0.56
C ARG A 158 -13.40 0.57 -0.23
N GLN A 159 -13.88 1.20 -1.31
CA GLN A 159 -14.91 0.63 -2.16
C GLN A 159 -14.49 -0.71 -2.78
N GLN A 160 -13.25 -0.81 -3.24
CA GLN A 160 -12.70 -2.08 -3.77
C GLN A 160 -12.57 -3.14 -2.68
N ALA A 161 -12.14 -2.77 -1.47
CA ALA A 161 -12.04 -3.68 -0.34
C ALA A 161 -13.41 -4.22 0.08
N GLU A 162 -14.44 -3.39 0.09
CA GLU A 162 -15.82 -3.78 0.40
C GLU A 162 -16.37 -4.79 -0.61
N GLN A 163 -16.02 -4.66 -1.89
CA GLN A 163 -16.42 -5.60 -2.94
C GLN A 163 -15.74 -6.96 -2.82
N HIS A 164 -14.47 -6.99 -2.39
CA HIS A 164 -13.68 -8.22 -2.30
C HIS A 164 -13.72 -8.87 -0.91
N SER A 165 -13.91 -8.08 0.14
CA SER A 165 -13.95 -8.56 1.53
C SER A 165 -14.61 -7.52 2.43
N PRO A 166 -15.87 -7.75 2.86
CA PRO A 166 -16.60 -6.83 3.73
C PRO A 166 -15.87 -6.50 5.04
N HIS A 167 -15.10 -7.46 5.57
CA HIS A 167 -14.28 -7.26 6.77
C HIS A 167 -13.16 -6.23 6.57
N LEU A 168 -12.51 -6.22 5.40
CA LEU A 168 -11.47 -5.25 5.08
C LEU A 168 -12.04 -3.84 4.87
N GLY A 169 -13.18 -3.73 4.20
CA GLY A 169 -13.86 -2.46 4.00
C GLY A 169 -14.22 -1.78 5.33
N GLY A 170 -14.76 -2.55 6.27
CA GLY A 170 -15.07 -2.09 7.63
C GLY A 170 -13.82 -1.67 8.40
N LEU A 171 -12.74 -2.41 8.29
CA LEU A 171 -11.46 -2.14 8.95
C LEU A 171 -10.80 -0.86 8.39
N LEU A 172 -10.78 -0.71 7.06
CA LEU A 172 -10.28 0.51 6.42
C LEU A 172 -11.12 1.73 6.78
N GLY A 173 -12.45 1.58 6.85
CA GLY A 173 -13.35 2.63 7.31
C GLY A 173 -13.02 3.09 8.73
N LYS A 174 -12.74 2.15 9.63
CA LYS A 174 -12.36 2.43 11.01
C LYS A 174 -11.00 3.13 11.10
N ILE A 175 -10.00 2.66 10.36
CA ILE A 175 -8.66 3.28 10.30
C ILE A 175 -8.75 4.72 9.79
N MET A 176 -9.52 4.95 8.72
CA MET A 176 -9.69 6.29 8.16
C MET A 176 -10.48 7.22 9.08
N SER A 177 -11.54 6.74 9.73
CA SER A 177 -12.33 7.55 10.68
C SER A 177 -11.55 7.93 11.94
N MET A 178 -10.63 7.07 12.39
CA MET A 178 -9.74 7.40 13.51
C MET A 178 -8.76 8.51 13.16
N ALA A 179 -8.31 8.59 11.92
CA ALA A 179 -7.43 9.67 11.45
C ALA A 179 -8.17 11.02 11.34
N GLU A 180 -9.48 11.02 11.10
CA GLU A 180 -10.32 12.22 11.00
C GLU A 180 -10.85 12.70 12.37
N SER A 181 -10.73 11.90 13.44
CA SER A 181 -11.27 12.25 14.75
C SER A 181 -10.45 13.36 15.43
N PRO A 182 -11.06 14.50 15.80
CA PRO A 182 -10.36 15.65 16.38
C PRO A 182 -9.79 15.39 17.78
N GLU A 183 -10.18 14.30 18.44
CA GLU A 183 -9.73 13.96 19.80
C GLU A 183 -8.24 13.59 19.89
N MET A 184 -7.61 13.17 18.80
CA MET A 184 -6.17 12.87 18.78
C MET A 184 -5.28 14.12 18.60
N ARG A 185 -5.87 15.29 18.38
CA ARG A 185 -5.15 16.55 18.18
C ARG A 185 -4.63 17.17 19.48
N ASN A 186 -5.05 16.67 20.65
CA ASN A 186 -4.81 17.32 21.93
C ASN A 186 -4.11 16.42 22.98
N ARG A 187 -3.36 15.42 22.51
CA ARG A 187 -2.52 14.62 23.42
C ARG A 187 -1.08 14.60 22.97
#